data_4b77a6c0203ef79b2badeb810ced271e
#
_entry.id   4b77a6c0203ef79b2badeb810ced271e
#
_cell.length_a   1.000
_cell.length_b   1.000
_cell.length_c   1.000
_cell.angle_alpha   90.00
_cell.angle_beta   90.00
_cell.angle_gamma   90.00
#
_symmetry.space_group_name_H-M   'P 1'
#
loop_
_entity.id
_entity.type
_entity.pdbx_description
1 polymer ?
#
loop_
_entity_poly.entity_id
_entity_poly.type
_entity_poly.pdbx_seq_one_letter_code
_entity_poly.pdbx_strand_id
1 'polypeptide(L)'
;MSPEIIFNLHLILGYVAWLLCFSMYVMPRLKSMDQVAAQRAIATLHSFRFFGLVFILPGVVGPNLPAAGFATFAAYWDLATGVLAILALLTVRIRPLFWLFVVAFNLVGVVDLILDCYHAIQVGLPALAGQLGATYAIPIIYVPVLMITRAVRALAGDAAAS
;
A
#
# COMPACT_ATOMS: atom_id res chain seq x y z
N MET A 1 8.52 6.00 -26.84
CA MET A 1 8.01 4.91 -26.00
C MET A 1 6.54 5.17 -25.69
N SER A 2 5.69 4.14 -25.72
CA SER A 2 4.28 4.31 -25.34
C SER A 2 4.15 4.54 -23.82
N PRO A 3 3.09 5.21 -23.35
CA PRO A 3 2.83 5.40 -21.91
C PRO A 3 2.80 4.07 -21.15
N GLU A 4 2.26 3.03 -21.76
CA GLU A 4 2.20 1.68 -21.21
C GLU A 4 3.59 1.07 -20.95
N ILE A 5 4.51 1.20 -21.91
CA ILE A 5 5.88 0.71 -21.74
C ILE A 5 6.58 1.46 -20.60
N ILE A 6 6.41 2.78 -20.54
CA ILE A 6 6.99 3.60 -19.47
C ILE A 6 6.44 3.18 -18.11
N PHE A 7 5.12 3.03 -18.00
CA PHE A 7 4.46 2.61 -16.76
C PHE A 7 4.97 1.25 -16.28
N ASN A 8 4.98 0.24 -17.16
CA ASN A 8 5.43 -1.10 -16.80
C ASN A 8 6.91 -1.13 -16.41
N LEU A 9 7.75 -0.38 -17.12
CA LEU A 9 9.17 -0.25 -16.79
C LEU A 9 9.36 0.37 -15.39
N HIS A 10 8.67 1.46 -15.10
CA HIS A 10 8.72 2.09 -13.79
C HIS A 10 8.20 1.18 -12.68
N LEU A 11 7.13 0.44 -12.94
CA LEU A 11 6.57 -0.51 -11.97
C LEU A 11 7.58 -1.62 -11.65
N ILE A 12 8.19 -2.23 -12.67
CA ILE A 12 9.20 -3.28 -12.48
C ILE A 12 10.41 -2.73 -11.71
N LEU A 13 10.95 -1.59 -12.13
CA LEU A 13 12.08 -0.96 -11.44
C LEU A 13 11.73 -0.54 -10.02
N GLY A 14 10.51 -0.07 -9.79
CA GLY A 14 9.99 0.25 -8.45
C GLY A 14 9.98 -0.97 -7.53
N TYR A 15 9.47 -2.11 -8.00
CA TYR A 15 9.53 -3.37 -7.23
C TYR A 15 10.96 -3.82 -6.96
N VAL A 16 11.84 -3.80 -7.96
CA VAL A 16 13.25 -4.19 -7.79
C VAL A 16 13.93 -3.30 -6.75
N ALA A 17 13.80 -1.98 -6.87
CA ALA A 17 14.39 -1.03 -5.93
C ALA A 17 13.89 -1.24 -4.50
N TRP A 18 12.58 -1.43 -4.31
CA TRP A 18 12.01 -1.68 -3.00
C TRP A 18 12.39 -3.03 -2.42
N LEU A 19 12.47 -4.10 -3.22
CA LEU A 19 12.94 -5.41 -2.76
C LEU A 19 14.39 -5.34 -2.28
N LEU A 20 15.26 -4.62 -3.01
CA LEU A 20 16.64 -4.39 -2.57
C LEU A 20 16.69 -3.59 -1.27
N CYS A 21 15.96 -2.47 -1.19
CA CYS A 21 15.88 -1.65 0.02
C CYS A 21 15.38 -2.48 1.22
N PHE A 22 14.33 -3.25 1.01
CA PHE A 22 13.75 -4.10 2.05
C PHE A 22 14.72 -5.19 2.52
N SER A 23 15.34 -5.92 1.59
CA SER A 23 16.25 -7.01 1.94
C SER A 23 17.49 -6.52 2.68
N MET A 24 18.03 -5.37 2.27
CA MET A 24 19.30 -4.86 2.83
C MET A 24 19.13 -4.07 4.12
N TYR A 25 18.03 -3.30 4.26
CA TYR A 25 17.90 -2.33 5.36
C TYR A 25 16.71 -2.58 6.27
N VAL A 26 15.54 -2.92 5.73
CA VAL A 26 14.30 -2.99 6.52
C VAL A 26 14.16 -4.34 7.19
N MET A 27 14.35 -5.44 6.45
CA MET A 27 14.18 -6.80 6.95
C MET A 27 15.09 -7.13 8.14
N PRO A 28 16.41 -6.82 8.11
CA PRO A 28 17.27 -7.09 9.27
C PRO A 28 16.79 -6.34 10.52
N ARG A 29 16.33 -5.10 10.36
CA ARG A 29 15.80 -4.31 11.47
C ARG A 29 14.48 -4.86 12.01
N LEU A 30 13.54 -5.21 11.14
CA LEU A 30 12.27 -5.80 11.57
C LEU A 30 12.47 -7.12 12.32
N LYS A 31 13.41 -7.95 11.87
CA LYS A 31 13.75 -9.22 12.55
C LYS A 31 14.39 -9.03 13.94
N SER A 32 15.07 -7.91 14.17
CA SER A 32 15.67 -7.59 15.48
C SER A 32 14.70 -6.93 16.47
N MET A 33 13.52 -6.53 16.02
CA MET A 33 12.50 -5.89 16.84
C MET A 33 11.58 -6.93 17.50
N ASP A 34 11.03 -6.60 18.67
CA ASP A 34 9.90 -7.35 19.20
C ASP A 34 8.67 -7.18 18.31
N GLN A 35 7.72 -8.12 18.44
CA GLN A 35 6.53 -8.17 17.61
C GLN A 35 5.72 -6.85 17.59
N VAL A 36 5.62 -6.18 18.74
CA VAL A 36 4.85 -4.93 18.84
C VAL A 36 5.59 -3.78 18.17
N ALA A 37 6.89 -3.68 18.36
CA ALA A 37 7.70 -2.66 17.71
C ALA A 37 7.70 -2.84 16.18
N ALA A 38 7.82 -4.07 15.69
CA ALA A 38 7.74 -4.37 14.27
C ALA A 38 6.36 -4.00 13.68
N GLN A 39 5.26 -4.37 14.37
CA GLN A 39 3.90 -4.01 13.92
C GLN A 39 3.64 -2.50 13.97
N ARG A 40 4.20 -1.79 14.94
CA ARG A 40 4.13 -0.32 14.99
C ARG A 40 4.83 0.31 13.79
N ALA A 41 6.02 -0.17 13.43
CA ALA A 41 6.75 0.32 12.26
C ALA A 41 5.93 0.12 10.97
N ILE A 42 5.33 -1.07 10.80
CA ILE A 42 4.46 -1.36 9.66
C ILE A 42 3.20 -0.49 9.69
N ALA A 43 2.51 -0.38 10.83
CA ALA A 43 1.33 0.46 10.97
C ALA A 43 1.64 1.94 10.68
N THR A 44 2.83 2.42 11.08
CA THR A 44 3.27 3.79 10.75
C THR A 44 3.37 4.00 9.25
N LEU A 45 3.93 3.06 8.50
CA LEU A 45 3.95 3.15 7.04
C LEU A 45 2.52 3.16 6.45
N HIS A 46 1.67 2.24 6.91
CA HIS A 46 0.30 2.11 6.41
C HIS A 46 -0.64 3.24 6.86
N SER A 47 -0.30 4.00 7.91
CA SER A 47 -1.07 5.17 8.32
C SER A 47 -1.12 6.28 7.27
N PHE A 48 -0.12 6.33 6.38
CA PHE A 48 -0.09 7.30 5.28
C PHE A 48 -1.01 6.94 4.10
N ARG A 49 -1.71 5.81 4.15
CA ARG A 49 -2.62 5.41 3.07
C ARG A 49 -3.78 6.38 2.85
N PHE A 50 -4.15 7.21 3.83
CA PHE A 50 -5.10 8.32 3.62
C PHE A 50 -4.72 9.20 2.43
N PHE A 51 -3.45 9.18 2.02
CA PHE A 51 -2.98 9.91 0.84
C PHE A 51 -3.67 9.46 -0.45
N GLY A 52 -4.26 8.27 -0.49
CA GLY A 52 -5.11 7.80 -1.59
C GLY A 52 -6.31 8.70 -1.89
N LEU A 53 -6.76 9.52 -0.92
CA LEU A 53 -7.80 10.53 -1.17
C LEU A 53 -7.44 11.52 -2.29
N VAL A 54 -6.18 11.64 -2.64
CA VAL A 54 -5.72 12.50 -3.76
C VAL A 54 -6.33 12.09 -5.10
N PHE A 55 -6.72 10.82 -5.28
CA PHE A 55 -7.36 10.34 -6.50
C PHE A 55 -8.73 10.97 -6.78
N ILE A 56 -9.43 11.45 -5.74
CA ILE A 56 -10.74 12.10 -5.87
C ILE A 56 -10.68 13.62 -5.77
N LEU A 57 -9.46 14.20 -5.66
CA LEU A 57 -9.27 15.65 -5.66
C LEU A 57 -9.48 16.20 -7.07
N PRO A 58 -10.38 17.18 -7.24
CA PRO A 58 -10.64 17.78 -8.55
C PRO A 58 -9.36 18.32 -9.20
N GLY A 59 -9.14 17.98 -10.46
CA GLY A 59 -8.01 18.48 -11.25
C GLY A 59 -6.67 17.79 -11.01
N VAL A 60 -6.60 16.79 -10.13
CA VAL A 60 -5.35 16.04 -9.87
C VAL A 60 -5.16 14.91 -10.87
N VAL A 61 -6.22 14.18 -11.16
CA VAL A 61 -6.23 13.13 -12.19
C VAL A 61 -6.92 13.64 -13.46
N GLY A 62 -6.51 13.10 -14.60
CA GLY A 62 -7.09 13.47 -15.90
C GLY A 62 -8.52 12.97 -16.06
N PRO A 63 -9.31 13.64 -16.92
CA PRO A 63 -10.75 13.37 -17.08
C PRO A 63 -11.07 11.98 -17.65
N ASN A 64 -10.11 11.33 -18.30
CA ASN A 64 -10.29 10.00 -18.88
C ASN A 64 -9.99 8.86 -17.89
N LEU A 65 -9.53 9.16 -16.68
CA LEU A 65 -9.40 8.14 -15.65
C LEU A 65 -10.79 7.82 -15.08
N PRO A 66 -11.26 6.56 -15.11
CA PRO A 66 -12.59 6.20 -14.61
C PRO A 66 -12.72 6.48 -13.11
N ALA A 67 -13.38 7.58 -12.77
CA ALA A 67 -13.55 7.99 -11.37
C ALA A 67 -14.35 6.96 -10.57
N ALA A 68 -15.48 6.48 -11.12
CA ALA A 68 -16.41 5.60 -10.41
C ALA A 68 -15.88 4.16 -10.20
N GLY A 69 -15.04 3.67 -11.10
CA GLY A 69 -14.59 2.26 -11.07
C GLY A 69 -13.21 2.04 -10.44
N PHE A 70 -12.36 3.07 -10.38
CA PHE A 70 -11.00 2.96 -9.88
C PHE A 70 -10.69 4.02 -8.81
N ALA A 71 -10.71 5.30 -9.19
CA ALA A 71 -10.22 6.37 -8.32
C ALA A 71 -10.99 6.49 -6.99
N THR A 72 -12.34 6.44 -7.06
CA THR A 72 -13.19 6.53 -5.85
C THR A 72 -13.03 5.32 -4.95
N PHE A 73 -12.96 4.14 -5.54
CA PHE A 73 -12.77 2.89 -4.79
C PHE A 73 -11.43 2.93 -4.04
N ALA A 74 -10.32 3.12 -4.76
CA ALA A 74 -8.98 3.20 -4.17
C ALA A 74 -8.90 4.24 -3.05
N ALA A 75 -9.46 5.45 -3.28
CA ALA A 75 -9.42 6.53 -2.31
C ALA A 75 -10.06 6.16 -0.96
N TYR A 76 -11.25 5.57 -0.95
CA TYR A 76 -11.96 5.26 0.30
C TYR A 76 -11.41 4.04 1.01
N TRP A 77 -10.97 3.01 0.29
CA TRP A 77 -10.36 1.84 0.90
C TRP A 77 -8.97 2.14 1.46
N ASP A 78 -8.20 2.96 0.78
CA ASP A 78 -6.94 3.51 1.29
C ASP A 78 -7.16 4.32 2.56
N LEU A 79 -8.18 5.20 2.58
CA LEU A 79 -8.55 5.95 3.78
C LEU A 79 -8.92 5.03 4.94
N ALA A 80 -9.79 4.04 4.71
CA ALA A 80 -10.20 3.09 5.74
C ALA A 80 -9.00 2.33 6.32
N THR A 81 -8.11 1.83 5.46
CA THR A 81 -6.88 1.16 5.89
C THR A 81 -5.97 2.09 6.69
N GLY A 82 -5.79 3.34 6.25
CA GLY A 82 -4.99 4.35 6.94
C GLY A 82 -5.53 4.68 8.31
N VAL A 83 -6.85 4.88 8.44
CA VAL A 83 -7.52 5.14 9.72
C VAL A 83 -7.34 3.97 10.69
N LEU A 84 -7.54 2.73 10.23
CA LEU A 84 -7.33 1.54 11.07
C LEU A 84 -5.87 1.42 11.53
N ALA A 85 -4.90 1.75 10.68
CA ALA A 85 -3.50 1.78 11.06
C ALA A 85 -3.20 2.87 12.11
N ILE A 86 -3.80 4.06 11.99
CA ILE A 86 -3.71 5.12 12.99
C ILE A 86 -4.31 4.65 14.32
N LEU A 87 -5.49 4.02 14.32
CA LEU A 87 -6.12 3.48 15.52
C LEU A 87 -5.24 2.43 16.19
N ALA A 88 -4.56 1.57 15.42
CA ALA A 88 -3.58 0.65 15.97
C ALA A 88 -2.45 1.41 16.71
N LEU A 89 -1.90 2.46 16.10
CA LEU A 89 -0.84 3.26 16.74
C LEU A 89 -1.30 3.96 18.01
N LEU A 90 -2.51 4.52 18.03
CA LEU A 90 -3.07 5.18 19.19
C LEU A 90 -3.37 4.22 20.35
N THR A 91 -3.68 2.97 20.04
CA THR A 91 -4.08 1.96 21.03
C THR A 91 -2.92 1.05 21.48
N VAL A 92 -1.69 1.36 21.14
CA VAL A 92 -0.50 0.52 21.43
C VAL A 92 -0.34 0.15 22.91
N ARG A 93 -0.81 1.01 23.81
CA ARG A 93 -0.80 0.77 25.29
C ARG A 93 -1.87 -0.21 25.74
N ILE A 94 -2.94 -0.40 24.95
CA ILE A 94 -4.06 -1.30 25.22
C ILE A 94 -3.91 -2.51 24.31
N ARG A 95 -3.14 -3.51 24.73
CA ARG A 95 -2.74 -4.66 23.92
C ARG A 95 -3.86 -5.32 23.10
N PRO A 96 -5.07 -5.62 23.66
CA PRO A 96 -6.14 -6.22 22.88
C PRO A 96 -6.63 -5.33 21.73
N LEU A 97 -6.78 -4.03 21.96
CA LEU A 97 -7.22 -3.08 20.94
C LEU A 97 -6.14 -2.88 19.87
N PHE A 98 -4.88 -2.81 20.28
CA PHE A 98 -3.75 -2.74 19.34
C PHE A 98 -3.81 -3.91 18.34
N TRP A 99 -3.90 -5.14 18.84
CA TRP A 99 -3.93 -6.32 17.99
C TRP A 99 -5.21 -6.42 17.15
N LEU A 100 -6.35 -6.00 17.69
CA LEU A 100 -7.59 -5.90 16.92
C LEU A 100 -7.41 -5.00 15.68
N PHE A 101 -6.89 -3.78 15.88
CA PHE A 101 -6.67 -2.85 14.78
C PHE A 101 -5.53 -3.29 13.86
N VAL A 102 -4.49 -3.94 14.37
CA VAL A 102 -3.43 -4.54 13.55
C VAL A 102 -4.01 -5.60 12.61
N VAL A 103 -4.86 -6.48 13.10
CA VAL A 103 -5.54 -7.48 12.25
C VAL A 103 -6.46 -6.79 11.25
N ALA A 104 -7.29 -5.85 11.71
CA ALA A 104 -8.26 -5.15 10.86
C ALA A 104 -7.59 -4.41 9.69
N PHE A 105 -6.58 -3.56 9.95
CA PHE A 105 -5.91 -2.82 8.87
C PHE A 105 -5.18 -3.74 7.89
N ASN A 106 -4.68 -4.88 8.38
CA ASN A 106 -4.03 -5.84 7.51
C ASN A 106 -5.01 -6.56 6.59
N LEU A 107 -6.15 -7.01 7.13
CA LEU A 107 -7.18 -7.66 6.32
C LEU A 107 -7.77 -6.69 5.29
N VAL A 108 -8.25 -5.54 5.74
CA VAL A 108 -8.82 -4.51 4.87
C VAL A 108 -7.83 -4.11 3.80
N GLY A 109 -6.60 -3.83 4.17
CA GLY A 109 -5.62 -3.37 3.20
C GLY A 109 -5.05 -4.47 2.28
N VAL A 110 -5.13 -5.78 2.61
CA VAL A 110 -4.84 -6.85 1.63
C VAL A 110 -5.94 -6.92 0.59
N VAL A 111 -7.19 -6.93 1.03
CA VAL A 111 -8.36 -6.93 0.13
C VAL A 111 -8.31 -5.73 -0.80
N ASP A 112 -8.04 -4.56 -0.26
CA ASP A 112 -7.91 -3.31 -0.98
C ASP A 112 -6.83 -3.40 -2.08
N LEU A 113 -5.60 -3.78 -1.76
CA LEU A 113 -4.53 -3.89 -2.75
C LEU A 113 -4.84 -4.90 -3.87
N ILE A 114 -5.53 -6.02 -3.54
CA ILE A 114 -5.95 -6.99 -4.56
C ILE A 114 -7.00 -6.38 -5.49
N LEU A 115 -7.99 -5.70 -4.91
CA LEU A 115 -9.05 -5.07 -5.69
C LEU A 115 -8.54 -3.87 -6.50
N ASP A 116 -7.59 -3.09 -5.98
CA ASP A 116 -6.93 -2.03 -6.72
C ASP A 116 -6.18 -2.57 -7.93
N CYS A 117 -5.41 -3.66 -7.76
CA CYS A 117 -4.74 -4.32 -8.88
C CYS A 117 -5.76 -4.83 -9.91
N TYR A 118 -6.85 -5.45 -9.45
CA TYR A 118 -7.92 -5.93 -10.33
C TYR A 118 -8.55 -4.78 -11.12
N HIS A 119 -8.97 -3.70 -10.46
CA HIS A 119 -9.56 -2.54 -11.12
C HIS A 119 -8.55 -1.85 -12.07
N ALA A 120 -7.28 -1.74 -11.68
CA ALA A 120 -6.23 -1.18 -12.53
C ALA A 120 -6.09 -1.96 -13.87
N ILE A 121 -6.17 -3.29 -13.79
CA ILE A 121 -6.16 -4.15 -14.99
C ILE A 121 -7.43 -3.92 -15.83
N GLN A 122 -8.60 -3.90 -15.20
CA GLN A 122 -9.88 -3.73 -15.89
C GLN A 122 -9.98 -2.40 -16.66
N VAL A 123 -9.44 -1.33 -16.08
CA VAL A 123 -9.45 0.00 -16.75
C VAL A 123 -8.28 0.19 -17.72
N GLY A 124 -7.36 -0.76 -17.82
CA GLY A 124 -6.16 -0.63 -18.66
C GLY A 124 -5.24 0.50 -18.18
N LEU A 125 -5.03 0.61 -16.86
CA LEU A 125 -4.30 1.71 -16.22
C LEU A 125 -2.93 2.02 -16.86
N PRO A 126 -2.11 1.03 -17.32
CA PRO A 126 -0.86 1.32 -18.00
C PRO A 126 -1.01 2.21 -19.24
N ALA A 127 -2.07 2.00 -20.03
CA ALA A 127 -2.35 2.83 -21.20
C ALA A 127 -2.84 4.24 -20.81
N LEU A 128 -3.45 4.37 -19.64
CA LEU A 128 -3.95 5.62 -19.05
C LEU A 128 -2.93 6.30 -18.11
N ALA A 129 -1.68 5.86 -18.09
CA ALA A 129 -0.67 6.33 -17.14
C ALA A 129 -0.52 7.86 -17.10
N GLY A 130 -0.63 8.53 -18.25
CA GLY A 130 -0.60 9.99 -18.33
C GLY A 130 -1.79 10.69 -17.66
N GLN A 131 -2.90 9.98 -17.42
CA GLN A 131 -4.09 10.51 -16.74
C GLN A 131 -3.94 10.50 -15.22
N LEU A 132 -2.94 9.81 -14.69
CA LEU A 132 -2.68 9.79 -13.24
C LEU A 132 -2.15 11.13 -12.71
N GLY A 133 -1.53 11.96 -13.56
CA GLY A 133 -1.00 13.26 -13.13
C GLY A 133 -0.06 13.11 -11.92
N ALA A 134 -0.26 13.91 -10.89
CA ALA A 134 0.55 13.87 -9.67
C ALA A 134 0.42 12.56 -8.89
N THR A 135 -0.67 11.81 -9.06
CA THR A 135 -0.87 10.51 -8.38
C THR A 135 -0.08 9.36 -9.01
N TYR A 136 0.64 9.60 -10.12
CA TYR A 136 1.45 8.60 -10.81
C TYR A 136 2.47 7.90 -9.89
N ALA A 137 2.99 8.63 -8.90
CA ALA A 137 3.92 8.08 -7.93
C ALA A 137 3.30 7.00 -7.01
N ILE A 138 1.98 7.00 -6.83
CA ILE A 138 1.30 6.05 -5.94
C ILE A 138 1.46 4.61 -6.45
N PRO A 139 0.99 4.23 -7.66
CA PRO A 139 1.15 2.87 -8.15
C PRO A 139 2.61 2.47 -8.37
N ILE A 140 3.50 3.42 -8.67
CA ILE A 140 4.91 3.10 -9.02
C ILE A 140 5.81 2.98 -7.79
N ILE A 141 5.60 3.79 -6.76
CA ILE A 141 6.47 3.86 -5.59
C ILE A 141 5.76 3.30 -4.36
N TYR A 142 4.54 3.77 -4.08
CA TYR A 142 3.89 3.49 -2.81
C TYR A 142 3.24 2.09 -2.78
N VAL A 143 2.52 1.69 -3.82
CA VAL A 143 1.92 0.34 -3.89
C VAL A 143 2.97 -0.78 -3.77
N PRO A 144 4.13 -0.75 -4.46
CA PRO A 144 5.16 -1.76 -4.27
C PRO A 144 5.64 -1.89 -2.83
N VAL A 145 5.88 -0.80 -2.12
CA VAL A 145 6.31 -0.88 -0.71
C VAL A 145 5.23 -1.44 0.20
N LEU A 146 3.96 -1.11 -0.04
CA LEU A 146 2.83 -1.68 0.71
C LEU A 146 2.69 -3.19 0.47
N MET A 147 2.83 -3.65 -0.76
CA MET A 147 2.78 -5.07 -1.11
C MET A 147 3.93 -5.85 -0.47
N ILE A 148 5.16 -5.35 -0.54
CA ILE A 148 6.35 -6.00 0.02
C ILE A 148 6.24 -6.11 1.54
N THR A 149 5.81 -5.06 2.25
CA THR A 149 5.66 -5.10 3.71
C THR A 149 4.67 -6.16 4.17
N ARG A 150 3.65 -6.45 3.37
CA ARG A 150 2.66 -7.50 3.67
C ARG A 150 3.22 -8.91 3.43
N ALA A 151 3.90 -9.12 2.30
CA ALA A 151 4.52 -10.40 1.97
C ALA A 151 5.55 -10.81 3.04
N VAL A 152 6.38 -9.87 3.47
CA VAL A 152 7.38 -10.09 4.52
C VAL A 152 6.76 -10.52 5.85
N ARG A 153 5.61 -9.97 6.21
CA ARG A 153 4.91 -10.34 7.44
C ARG A 153 4.35 -11.76 7.39
N ALA A 154 3.78 -12.16 6.27
CA ALA A 154 3.28 -13.53 6.10
C ALA A 154 4.41 -14.54 6.35
N LEU A 155 5.57 -14.32 5.72
CA LEU A 155 6.76 -15.17 5.87
C LEU A 155 7.35 -15.16 7.30
N ALA A 156 7.30 -14.02 8.00
CA ALA A 156 7.82 -13.92 9.37
C ALA A 156 6.87 -14.56 10.40
N GLY A 157 5.57 -14.61 10.14
CA GLY A 157 4.57 -15.27 10.96
C GLY A 157 4.74 -16.79 10.96
N ASP A 158 5.03 -17.37 9.80
CA ASP A 158 5.23 -18.83 9.64
C ASP A 158 6.52 -19.32 10.32
N ALA A 159 7.58 -18.49 10.35
CA ALA A 159 8.85 -18.81 11.01
C ALA A 159 8.78 -18.76 12.56
N ALA A 160 7.77 -18.12 13.13
CA ALA A 160 7.55 -18.05 14.58
C ALA A 160 6.61 -19.17 15.09
N ALA A 161 5.97 -19.91 14.19
CA ALA A 161 5.04 -21.00 14.47
C ALA A 161 5.70 -22.40 14.31
N SER A 162 6.92 -22.46 13.78
CA SER A 162 7.75 -23.68 13.63
C SER A 162 8.83 -23.74 14.70
#